data_fd74e135448d9ff5cacbe76e4fd3b849
#
_entry.id   fd74e135448d9ff5cacbe76e4fd3b849
#
_cell.length_a   1.000
_cell.length_b   1.000
_cell.length_c   1.000
_cell.angle_alpha   90.00
_cell.angle_beta   90.00
_cell.angle_gamma   90.00
#
_symmetry.space_group_name_H-M   'P 1'
#
loop_
_entity.id
_entity.type
_entity.pdbx_description
1 polymer ?
#
loop_
_entity_poly.entity_id
_entity_poly.type
_entity_poly.pdbx_seq_one_letter_code
_entity_poly.pdbx_strand_id
1 'polypeptide(L)'
;SCCVITADSSVMLEWSDPFVHALVARCKELDHAVRTRQVPMSPSDFLDKLMGRTSGYDARIRPNFKGPPVNVSCNIFINSFGSIAETTMDYRVNIFLRQQWNDPRLAYSEYPDDSLDLDPSMLDSIWKPDLFFANEKGAHFHEVTTDNKLLRIFKNGNVLYSIRLTLTLSCPMDLKNFPMDVQTCIMQLESFGYTMNDLIFEWQENGPVQVADGLTLPQFILKDESDLRYCTKHYNTGNTHTHTHTAVSIRISFHHSPDKAPASTLETAGEAEQHKVSYVKAIDIWMAVCLLFVFSALLEYAAVNFVSRQHKELLRFRRHNKNKRNLNSFASPFLCFDSQIICDPLPLPPLAPPLPPRLSNRKGGHMRAG
;
A
#
# COMPACT_ATOMS: atom_id res chain seq x y z
N SER A 1 22.83 -25.02 -54.37
CA SER A 1 22.69 -26.02 -55.48
C SER A 1 23.56 -25.68 -56.62
N CYS A 2 24.87 -25.51 -56.44
CA CYS A 2 25.80 -25.37 -57.52
C CYS A 2 27.12 -25.99 -57.07
N CYS A 3 27.31 -27.19 -57.32
CA CYS A 3 28.54 -27.99 -57.47
C CYS A 3 28.24 -29.47 -57.25
N VAL A 4 27.28 -30.00 -58.01
CA VAL A 4 27.26 -31.43 -58.26
C VAL A 4 28.00 -31.58 -59.57
N ILE A 5 29.31 -31.74 -59.50
CA ILE A 5 30.08 -32.30 -60.58
C ILE A 5 29.80 -33.81 -60.50
N THR A 6 28.80 -34.26 -61.25
CA THR A 6 28.64 -35.68 -61.55
C THR A 6 29.90 -36.08 -62.38
N ALA A 7 30.74 -36.85 -61.73
CA ALA A 7 31.82 -37.52 -62.42
C ALA A 7 31.20 -38.54 -63.37
N ASP A 8 30.96 -38.14 -64.63
CA ASP A 8 30.69 -39.05 -65.69
C ASP A 8 32.04 -39.55 -66.22
N SER A 9 32.19 -40.85 -66.29
CA SER A 9 33.45 -41.61 -66.34
C SER A 9 34.20 -41.55 -67.64
N SER A 10 34.22 -40.46 -68.36
CA SER A 10 34.86 -40.39 -69.68
C SER A 10 35.78 -39.19 -69.94
N VAL A 11 36.09 -38.36 -68.99
CA VAL A 11 37.09 -37.28 -69.14
C VAL A 11 38.03 -37.29 -67.96
N MET A 12 39.14 -37.94 -68.01
CA MET A 12 40.30 -37.81 -67.15
C MET A 12 40.88 -36.42 -67.36
N LEU A 13 40.36 -35.40 -66.69
CA LEU A 13 41.08 -34.14 -66.55
C LEU A 13 42.14 -34.34 -65.45
N GLU A 14 43.39 -34.20 -65.83
CA GLU A 14 44.53 -34.24 -64.90
C GLU A 14 44.33 -33.20 -63.80
N TRP A 15 44.36 -33.63 -62.53
CA TRP A 15 44.16 -32.82 -61.32
C TRP A 15 45.32 -31.80 -61.12
N SER A 16 46.22 -31.62 -62.08
CA SER A 16 47.33 -30.68 -62.05
C SER A 16 47.09 -29.34 -62.78
N ASP A 17 45.88 -29.13 -63.30
CA ASP A 17 45.56 -27.88 -63.98
C ASP A 17 45.30 -26.74 -62.96
N PRO A 18 46.10 -25.65 -62.93
CA PRO A 18 45.93 -24.52 -62.01
C PRO A 18 44.59 -23.88 -62.15
N PHE A 19 43.90 -24.05 -63.28
CA PHE A 19 42.55 -23.52 -63.47
C PHE A 19 41.50 -24.28 -62.64
N VAL A 20 41.62 -25.59 -62.49
CA VAL A 20 40.76 -26.44 -61.71
C VAL A 20 40.95 -26.12 -60.20
N HIS A 21 42.18 -25.91 -59.76
CA HIS A 21 42.46 -25.49 -58.39
C HIS A 21 41.91 -24.11 -58.08
N ALA A 22 41.97 -23.14 -58.98
CA ALA A 22 41.41 -21.83 -58.84
C ALA A 22 39.86 -21.87 -58.77
N LEU A 23 39.22 -22.75 -59.55
CA LEU A 23 37.78 -22.93 -59.58
C LEU A 23 37.23 -23.58 -58.27
N VAL A 24 37.95 -24.60 -57.80
CA VAL A 24 37.65 -25.28 -56.54
C VAL A 24 37.84 -24.31 -55.32
N ALA A 25 38.91 -23.49 -55.37
CA ALA A 25 39.12 -22.46 -54.34
C ALA A 25 37.96 -21.41 -54.33
N ARG A 26 37.56 -20.92 -55.51
CA ARG A 26 36.44 -20.01 -55.66
C ARG A 26 35.09 -20.65 -55.25
N CYS A 27 34.87 -21.92 -55.57
CA CYS A 27 33.70 -22.65 -55.12
C CYS A 27 33.66 -22.76 -53.53
N LYS A 28 34.83 -23.02 -52.92
CA LYS A 28 34.93 -23.03 -51.43
C LYS A 28 34.72 -21.66 -50.82
N GLU A 29 35.24 -20.59 -51.47
CA GLU A 29 34.95 -19.22 -51.02
C GLU A 29 33.47 -18.85 -51.17
N LEU A 30 32.85 -19.25 -52.31
CA LEU A 30 31.41 -19.05 -52.51
C LEU A 30 30.54 -19.88 -51.50
N ASP A 31 30.91 -21.12 -51.23
CA ASP A 31 30.25 -21.96 -50.26
C ASP A 31 30.42 -21.39 -48.83
N HIS A 32 31.60 -20.83 -48.54
CA HIS A 32 31.84 -20.14 -47.29
C HIS A 32 31.01 -18.82 -47.20
N ALA A 33 30.93 -18.06 -48.31
CA ALA A 33 30.14 -16.84 -48.41
C ALA A 33 28.61 -17.10 -48.39
N VAL A 34 28.16 -18.25 -48.92
CA VAL A 34 26.76 -18.69 -48.85
C VAL A 34 26.42 -19.22 -47.47
N ARG A 35 27.33 -19.94 -46.79
CA ARG A 35 27.16 -20.35 -45.40
C ARG A 35 27.19 -19.17 -44.42
N THR A 36 27.93 -18.09 -44.69
CA THR A 36 27.96 -16.88 -43.90
C THR A 36 26.77 -15.94 -44.17
N ARG A 37 26.01 -16.10 -45.24
CA ARG A 37 24.67 -15.53 -45.40
C ARG A 37 23.62 -16.45 -44.80
N GLN A 38 23.69 -16.66 -43.50
CA GLN A 38 22.49 -17.04 -42.77
C GLN A 38 21.51 -15.90 -43.00
N VAL A 39 20.43 -16.16 -43.72
CA VAL A 39 19.27 -15.25 -43.74
C VAL A 39 18.88 -15.04 -42.29
N PRO A 40 18.90 -13.81 -41.78
CA PRO A 40 18.54 -13.60 -40.40
C PRO A 40 17.15 -14.19 -40.21
N MET A 41 17.04 -15.13 -39.27
CA MET A 41 15.77 -15.76 -38.90
C MET A 41 14.80 -14.64 -38.56
N SER A 42 13.57 -14.72 -39.05
CA SER A 42 12.58 -13.70 -38.71
C SER A 42 12.31 -13.74 -37.18
N PRO A 43 12.03 -12.61 -36.53
CA PRO A 43 11.71 -12.60 -35.11
C PRO A 43 10.57 -13.56 -34.76
N SER A 44 9.57 -13.68 -35.61
CA SER A 44 8.45 -14.61 -35.43
C SER A 44 8.88 -16.06 -35.45
N ASP A 45 9.68 -16.46 -36.45
CA ASP A 45 10.17 -17.83 -36.55
C ASP A 45 11.10 -18.20 -35.41
N PHE A 46 11.84 -17.22 -34.90
CA PHE A 46 12.69 -17.39 -33.73
C PHE A 46 11.84 -17.62 -32.45
N LEU A 47 10.79 -16.83 -32.22
CA LEU A 47 9.89 -17.02 -31.08
C LEU A 47 9.13 -18.34 -31.16
N ASP A 48 8.68 -18.73 -32.34
CA ASP A 48 8.03 -20.04 -32.58
C ASP A 48 8.97 -21.19 -32.30
N LYS A 49 10.25 -21.04 -32.62
CA LYS A 49 11.27 -22.04 -32.31
C LYS A 49 11.58 -22.08 -30.81
N LEU A 50 11.59 -20.95 -30.14
CA LEU A 50 11.89 -20.85 -28.68
C LEU A 50 10.75 -21.33 -27.79
N MET A 51 9.53 -20.92 -28.09
CA MET A 51 8.36 -21.13 -27.22
C MET A 51 7.12 -21.65 -27.97
N GLY A 52 7.19 -21.79 -29.29
CA GLY A 52 6.08 -22.25 -30.10
C GLY A 52 5.75 -23.72 -29.89
N ARG A 53 4.67 -24.19 -30.49
CA ARG A 53 4.20 -25.59 -30.41
C ARG A 53 5.24 -26.61 -30.88
N THR A 54 6.18 -26.22 -31.73
CA THR A 54 7.23 -27.07 -32.27
C THR A 54 8.52 -27.09 -31.45
N SER A 55 8.63 -26.17 -30.45
CA SER A 55 9.85 -26.01 -29.63
C SER A 55 10.05 -27.14 -28.61
N GLY A 56 8.97 -27.86 -28.27
CA GLY A 56 8.97 -28.81 -27.14
C GLY A 56 8.92 -28.18 -25.76
N TYR A 57 8.80 -26.86 -25.68
CA TYR A 57 8.65 -26.15 -24.42
C TYR A 57 7.25 -26.41 -23.83
N ASP A 58 7.18 -26.83 -22.57
CA ASP A 58 5.91 -27.01 -21.84
C ASP A 58 5.85 -26.05 -20.65
N ALA A 59 4.96 -25.07 -20.73
CA ALA A 59 4.74 -24.07 -19.67
C ALA A 59 4.18 -24.64 -18.35
N ARG A 60 3.61 -25.83 -18.39
CA ARG A 60 3.02 -26.51 -17.21
C ARG A 60 4.12 -27.14 -16.34
N ILE A 61 5.30 -27.33 -16.86
CA ILE A 61 6.40 -28.00 -16.19
C ILE A 61 7.40 -26.95 -15.75
N ARG A 62 7.75 -26.97 -14.43
CA ARG A 62 8.78 -26.07 -13.90
C ARG A 62 10.14 -26.28 -14.56
N PRO A 63 10.99 -25.26 -14.64
CA PRO A 63 12.40 -25.44 -14.97
C PRO A 63 13.06 -26.49 -14.08
N ASN A 64 14.03 -27.22 -14.62
CA ASN A 64 14.74 -28.27 -13.88
C ASN A 64 13.84 -29.32 -13.19
N PHE A 65 12.76 -29.73 -13.85
CA PHE A 65 11.84 -30.72 -13.31
C PHE A 65 12.60 -31.97 -12.81
N LYS A 66 12.31 -32.42 -11.57
CA LYS A 66 13.05 -33.48 -10.83
C LYS A 66 14.50 -33.13 -10.48
N GLY A 67 14.96 -31.93 -10.76
CA GLY A 67 16.26 -31.40 -10.37
C GLY A 67 16.16 -30.45 -9.18
N PRO A 68 17.18 -29.61 -8.95
CA PRO A 68 17.19 -28.65 -7.86
C PRO A 68 16.02 -27.67 -7.94
N PRO A 69 15.64 -27.04 -6.81
CA PRO A 69 14.57 -26.05 -6.78
C PRO A 69 14.90 -24.86 -7.69
N VAL A 70 13.86 -24.20 -8.18
CA VAL A 70 14.00 -22.97 -8.92
C VAL A 70 14.08 -21.82 -7.92
N ASN A 71 15.18 -21.09 -7.94
CA ASN A 71 15.33 -19.87 -7.16
C ASN A 71 14.67 -18.70 -7.90
N VAL A 72 13.74 -18.02 -7.22
CA VAL A 72 13.05 -16.84 -7.73
C VAL A 72 13.44 -15.65 -6.88
N SER A 73 14.19 -14.73 -7.49
CA SER A 73 14.58 -13.47 -6.87
C SER A 73 13.45 -12.47 -7.00
N CYS A 74 12.99 -11.95 -5.85
CA CYS A 74 11.89 -10.99 -5.75
C CYS A 74 12.40 -9.59 -5.41
N ASN A 75 11.82 -8.59 -6.08
CA ASN A 75 12.01 -7.18 -5.77
C ASN A 75 10.64 -6.49 -5.80
N ILE A 76 10.42 -5.57 -4.87
CA ILE A 76 9.18 -4.78 -4.80
C ILE A 76 9.55 -3.30 -4.80
N PHE A 77 8.91 -2.55 -5.69
CA PHE A 77 8.90 -1.10 -5.65
C PHE A 77 7.54 -0.63 -5.20
N ILE A 78 7.48 0.06 -4.05
CA ILE A 78 6.25 0.63 -3.49
C ILE A 78 6.03 2.00 -4.14
N ASN A 79 5.04 2.08 -5.01
CA ASN A 79 4.72 3.29 -5.74
C ASN A 79 3.87 4.26 -4.90
N SER A 80 2.87 3.76 -4.19
CA SER A 80 2.02 4.58 -3.32
C SER A 80 1.28 3.72 -2.31
N PHE A 81 0.97 4.31 -1.15
CA PHE A 81 -0.02 3.79 -0.25
C PHE A 81 -1.37 4.47 -0.50
N GLY A 82 -2.44 3.71 -0.41
CA GLY A 82 -3.81 4.23 -0.38
C GLY A 82 -4.27 4.47 1.06
N SER A 83 -5.49 4.03 1.38
CA SER A 83 -6.02 4.09 2.75
C SER A 83 -5.37 3.05 3.65
N ILE A 84 -5.07 3.46 4.89
CA ILE A 84 -4.84 2.56 6.02
C ILE A 84 -6.12 2.65 6.84
N ALA A 85 -6.87 1.55 6.92
CA ALA A 85 -8.20 1.52 7.50
C ALA A 85 -8.20 0.71 8.79
N GLU A 86 -8.29 1.40 9.92
CA GLU A 86 -8.34 0.78 11.24
C GLU A 86 -9.67 0.04 11.46
N THR A 87 -10.75 0.46 10.79
CA THR A 87 -12.07 -0.18 10.88
C THR A 87 -12.11 -1.56 10.28
N THR A 88 -11.44 -1.74 9.15
CA THR A 88 -11.38 -3.01 8.42
C THR A 88 -10.11 -3.78 8.70
N MET A 89 -9.18 -3.20 9.47
CA MET A 89 -7.87 -3.79 9.78
C MET A 89 -7.12 -4.18 8.50
N ASP A 90 -7.00 -3.23 7.56
CA ASP A 90 -6.29 -3.42 6.31
C ASP A 90 -5.62 -2.14 5.81
N TYR A 91 -4.74 -2.32 4.85
CA TYR A 91 -4.12 -1.20 4.15
C TYR A 91 -4.07 -1.47 2.65
N ARG A 92 -4.14 -0.41 1.87
CA ARG A 92 -4.07 -0.46 0.42
C ARG A 92 -2.72 0.04 -0.07
N VAL A 93 -2.11 -0.69 -0.99
CA VAL A 93 -0.79 -0.36 -1.54
C VAL A 93 -0.75 -0.63 -3.04
N ASN A 94 -0.08 0.27 -3.78
CA ASN A 94 0.22 0.09 -5.20
C ASN A 94 1.71 -0.22 -5.33
N ILE A 95 2.02 -1.35 -5.95
CA ILE A 95 3.39 -1.86 -6.08
C ILE A 95 3.72 -2.25 -7.52
N PHE A 96 5.01 -2.26 -7.82
CA PHE A 96 5.57 -3.04 -8.91
C PHE A 96 6.27 -4.26 -8.30
N LEU A 97 5.77 -5.45 -8.63
CA LEU A 97 6.40 -6.71 -8.25
C LEU A 97 7.27 -7.18 -9.39
N ARG A 98 8.54 -7.42 -9.12
CA ARG A 98 9.49 -7.98 -10.08
C ARG A 98 9.94 -9.34 -9.58
N GLN A 99 9.91 -10.32 -10.46
CA GLN A 99 10.35 -11.69 -10.23
C GLN A 99 11.39 -12.05 -11.28
N GLN A 100 12.48 -12.65 -10.86
CA GLN A 100 13.52 -13.08 -11.76
C GLN A 100 13.90 -14.53 -11.44
N TRP A 101 13.92 -15.37 -12.45
CA TRP A 101 14.32 -16.78 -12.35
C TRP A 101 15.10 -17.20 -13.58
N ASN A 102 15.75 -18.36 -13.50
CA ASN A 102 16.44 -18.95 -14.64
C ASN A 102 15.63 -20.14 -15.20
N ASP A 103 15.35 -20.12 -16.49
CA ASP A 103 14.81 -21.23 -17.24
C ASP A 103 15.78 -21.61 -18.37
N PRO A 104 16.59 -22.66 -18.21
CA PRO A 104 17.57 -23.07 -19.23
C PRO A 104 16.95 -23.41 -20.58
N ARG A 105 15.65 -23.75 -20.63
CA ARG A 105 14.92 -24.06 -21.86
C ARG A 105 14.67 -22.81 -22.72
N LEU A 106 14.73 -21.63 -22.11
CA LEU A 106 14.58 -20.33 -22.78
C LEU A 106 15.92 -19.67 -23.14
N ALA A 107 17.05 -20.37 -22.89
CA ALA A 107 18.35 -19.87 -23.31
C ALA A 107 18.50 -19.96 -24.83
N TYR A 108 19.05 -18.92 -25.43
CA TYR A 108 19.24 -18.85 -26.88
C TYR A 108 20.63 -18.31 -27.26
N SER A 109 21.13 -18.71 -28.44
CA SER A 109 22.40 -18.23 -29.00
C SER A 109 22.25 -17.71 -30.41
N GLU A 110 21.13 -18.03 -31.05
CA GLU A 110 20.94 -17.83 -32.50
C GLU A 110 20.52 -16.39 -32.84
N TYR A 111 20.06 -15.62 -31.84
CA TYR A 111 19.65 -14.23 -32.03
C TYR A 111 20.72 -13.27 -31.48
N PRO A 112 20.97 -12.14 -32.17
CA PRO A 112 22.08 -11.25 -31.82
C PRO A 112 21.87 -10.50 -30.51
N ASP A 113 20.61 -10.19 -30.16
CA ASP A 113 20.27 -9.36 -28.99
C ASP A 113 20.49 -10.11 -27.69
N ASP A 114 21.00 -9.42 -26.67
CA ASP A 114 21.27 -9.99 -25.36
C ASP A 114 20.00 -10.16 -24.51
N SER A 115 18.91 -9.47 -24.84
CA SER A 115 17.61 -9.60 -24.21
C SER A 115 16.47 -9.39 -25.21
N LEU A 116 15.34 -10.04 -24.94
CA LEU A 116 14.11 -9.95 -25.73
C LEU A 116 13.02 -9.37 -24.83
N ASP A 117 12.48 -8.22 -25.23
CA ASP A 117 11.29 -7.65 -24.63
C ASP A 117 10.06 -8.19 -25.37
N LEU A 118 9.23 -8.94 -24.68
CA LEU A 118 8.10 -9.65 -25.26
C LEU A 118 6.77 -9.03 -24.83
N ASP A 119 5.79 -9.18 -25.71
CA ASP A 119 4.41 -8.79 -25.39
C ASP A 119 3.90 -9.56 -24.17
N PRO A 120 3.17 -8.91 -23.26
CA PRO A 120 2.59 -9.55 -22.08
C PRO A 120 1.74 -10.79 -22.34
N SER A 121 1.12 -10.90 -23.51
CA SER A 121 0.33 -12.09 -23.90
C SER A 121 1.18 -13.36 -23.99
N MET A 122 2.49 -13.22 -24.25
CA MET A 122 3.43 -14.33 -24.29
C MET A 122 3.68 -14.98 -22.91
N LEU A 123 3.27 -14.31 -21.81
CA LEU A 123 3.37 -14.87 -20.46
C LEU A 123 2.61 -16.17 -20.27
N ASP A 124 1.57 -16.41 -21.05
CA ASP A 124 0.81 -17.65 -20.98
C ASP A 124 1.49 -18.82 -21.70
N SER A 125 2.50 -18.52 -22.50
CA SER A 125 3.31 -19.50 -23.19
C SER A 125 4.52 -20.00 -22.43
N ILE A 126 4.83 -19.36 -21.26
CA ILE A 126 5.96 -19.74 -20.42
C ILE A 126 5.53 -20.12 -19.01
N TRP A 127 6.36 -20.92 -18.35
CA TRP A 127 6.18 -21.21 -16.93
C TRP A 127 6.39 -19.95 -16.09
N LYS A 128 5.55 -19.76 -15.09
CA LYS A 128 5.62 -18.66 -14.13
C LYS A 128 5.61 -19.20 -12.69
N PRO A 129 6.33 -18.58 -11.75
CA PRO A 129 6.17 -18.88 -10.33
C PRO A 129 4.72 -18.61 -9.88
N ASP A 130 4.22 -19.45 -9.00
CA ASP A 130 2.84 -19.38 -8.47
C ASP A 130 2.73 -18.52 -7.21
N LEU A 131 3.42 -17.38 -7.20
CA LEU A 131 3.48 -16.45 -6.09
C LEU A 131 2.09 -15.85 -5.80
N PHE A 132 1.70 -15.85 -4.53
CA PHE A 132 0.50 -15.17 -4.05
C PHE A 132 0.79 -14.40 -2.74
N PHE A 133 -0.11 -13.48 -2.40
CA PHE A 133 -0.03 -12.71 -1.16
C PHE A 133 -0.89 -13.37 -0.07
N ALA A 134 -0.28 -13.95 0.94
CA ALA A 134 -0.98 -14.76 1.94
C ALA A 134 -1.99 -13.97 2.79
N ASN A 135 -1.78 -12.68 2.96
CA ASN A 135 -2.68 -11.80 3.71
C ASN A 135 -3.53 -10.87 2.82
N GLU A 136 -3.73 -11.24 1.56
CA GLU A 136 -4.56 -10.49 0.62
C GLU A 136 -6.05 -10.59 0.98
N LYS A 137 -6.73 -9.45 0.94
CA LYS A 137 -8.19 -9.33 0.97
C LYS A 137 -8.78 -9.00 -0.41
N GLY A 138 -7.99 -8.42 -1.28
CA GLY A 138 -8.34 -8.08 -2.64
C GLY A 138 -7.16 -7.53 -3.42
N ALA A 139 -7.14 -7.79 -4.72
CA ALA A 139 -6.11 -7.33 -5.62
C ALA A 139 -6.71 -6.85 -6.94
N HIS A 140 -6.06 -5.88 -7.58
CA HIS A 140 -6.42 -5.38 -8.89
C HIS A 140 -5.20 -5.30 -9.80
N PHE A 141 -5.36 -5.83 -11.00
CA PHE A 141 -4.41 -5.62 -12.09
C PHE A 141 -4.62 -4.23 -12.73
N HIS A 142 -3.60 -3.74 -13.39
CA HIS A 142 -3.65 -2.49 -14.14
C HIS A 142 -3.55 -2.79 -15.62
N GLU A 143 -4.60 -2.44 -16.37
CA GLU A 143 -4.75 -2.77 -17.80
C GLU A 143 -4.97 -1.53 -18.68
N VAL A 144 -4.81 -0.34 -18.14
CA VAL A 144 -4.98 0.93 -18.85
C VAL A 144 -3.60 1.48 -19.21
N THR A 145 -3.30 1.79 -20.43
CA THR A 145 -3.98 1.59 -21.73
C THR A 145 -3.77 0.19 -22.31
N THR A 146 -2.81 -0.54 -21.81
CA THR A 146 -2.45 -1.94 -22.06
C THR A 146 -2.09 -2.57 -20.72
N ASP A 147 -1.98 -3.90 -20.70
CA ASP A 147 -1.53 -4.65 -19.52
C ASP A 147 -0.23 -4.08 -18.97
N ASN A 148 -0.24 -3.66 -17.68
CA ASN A 148 0.96 -3.16 -17.01
C ASN A 148 1.86 -4.32 -16.55
N LYS A 149 2.32 -5.12 -17.50
CA LYS A 149 3.19 -6.26 -17.32
C LYS A 149 4.40 -6.12 -18.25
N LEU A 150 5.54 -6.59 -17.82
CA LEU A 150 6.78 -6.66 -18.61
C LEU A 150 7.28 -8.10 -18.58
N LEU A 151 7.60 -8.64 -19.74
CA LEU A 151 8.30 -9.90 -19.88
C LEU A 151 9.60 -9.65 -20.65
N ARG A 152 10.72 -9.98 -20.02
CA ARG A 152 12.04 -9.93 -20.66
C ARG A 152 12.76 -11.25 -20.47
N ILE A 153 13.26 -11.80 -21.56
CA ILE A 153 14.06 -13.03 -21.57
C ILE A 153 15.47 -12.66 -21.98
N PHE A 154 16.43 -13.06 -21.17
CA PHE A 154 17.85 -12.85 -21.46
C PHE A 154 18.46 -14.07 -22.17
N LYS A 155 19.54 -13.84 -22.92
CA LYS A 155 20.25 -14.85 -23.68
C LYS A 155 20.66 -16.07 -22.86
N ASN A 156 20.96 -15.89 -21.59
CA ASN A 156 21.36 -16.97 -20.68
C ASN A 156 20.16 -17.77 -20.09
N GLY A 157 18.93 -17.48 -20.54
CA GLY A 157 17.72 -18.11 -20.04
C GLY A 157 17.15 -17.47 -18.77
N ASN A 158 17.71 -16.36 -18.29
CA ASN A 158 17.07 -15.60 -17.21
C ASN A 158 15.81 -14.92 -17.71
N VAL A 159 14.76 -15.00 -16.92
CA VAL A 159 13.46 -14.39 -17.20
C VAL A 159 13.21 -13.31 -16.15
N LEU A 160 12.89 -12.11 -16.59
CA LEU A 160 12.44 -11.01 -15.75
C LEU A 160 10.95 -10.76 -16.04
N TYR A 161 10.14 -10.94 -15.03
CA TYR A 161 8.73 -10.62 -15.03
C TYR A 161 8.44 -9.46 -14.06
N SER A 162 7.80 -8.43 -14.54
CA SER A 162 7.38 -7.29 -13.73
C SER A 162 5.90 -7.03 -13.93
N ILE A 163 5.18 -6.77 -12.85
CA ILE A 163 3.74 -6.49 -12.88
C ILE A 163 3.40 -5.39 -11.90
N ARG A 164 2.47 -4.51 -12.30
CA ARG A 164 1.89 -3.49 -11.42
C ARG A 164 0.62 -4.03 -10.78
N LEU A 165 0.54 -3.91 -9.45
CA LEU A 165 -0.57 -4.42 -8.65
C LEU A 165 -1.05 -3.34 -7.68
N THR A 166 -2.36 -3.28 -7.46
CA THR A 166 -2.93 -2.63 -6.28
C THR A 166 -3.52 -3.69 -5.37
N LEU A 167 -3.00 -3.75 -4.14
CA LEU A 167 -3.32 -4.76 -3.15
C LEU A 167 -4.04 -4.12 -1.97
N THR A 168 -5.04 -4.81 -1.44
CA THR A 168 -5.61 -4.56 -0.12
C THR A 168 -5.21 -5.72 0.77
N LEU A 169 -4.36 -5.45 1.76
CA LEU A 169 -3.73 -6.46 2.60
C LEU A 169 -4.22 -6.35 4.04
N SER A 170 -4.49 -7.47 4.67
CA SER A 170 -4.87 -7.54 6.08
C SER A 170 -3.72 -7.07 6.97
N CYS A 171 -4.02 -6.24 7.94
CA CYS A 171 -3.10 -5.74 8.94
C CYS A 171 -3.80 -5.66 10.29
N PRO A 172 -3.65 -6.65 11.17
CA PRO A 172 -4.13 -6.56 12.55
C PRO A 172 -3.44 -5.40 13.27
N MET A 173 -4.23 -4.44 13.75
CA MET A 173 -3.74 -3.22 14.39
C MET A 173 -4.06 -3.24 15.89
N ASP A 174 -3.13 -2.76 16.73
CA ASP A 174 -3.38 -2.50 18.15
C ASP A 174 -3.63 -1.01 18.36
N LEU A 175 -4.90 -0.66 18.60
CA LEU A 175 -5.38 0.73 18.70
C LEU A 175 -5.47 1.24 20.14
N LYS A 176 -4.85 0.56 21.14
CA LYS A 176 -4.92 0.97 22.55
C LYS A 176 -4.42 2.39 22.75
N ASN A 177 -3.36 2.78 22.09
CA ASN A 177 -2.73 4.09 22.21
C ASN A 177 -3.17 5.08 21.11
N PHE A 178 -4.20 4.72 20.34
CA PHE A 178 -4.71 5.59 19.27
C PHE A 178 -5.05 7.00 19.83
N PRO A 179 -4.66 8.11 19.20
CA PRO A 179 -4.00 8.24 17.89
C PRO A 179 -2.46 8.35 17.95
N MET A 180 -1.81 8.01 19.04
CA MET A 180 -0.35 8.08 19.22
C MET A 180 0.30 6.68 19.17
N ASP A 181 -0.19 5.85 18.29
CA ASP A 181 0.23 4.47 18.13
C ASP A 181 1.16 4.29 16.91
N VAL A 182 1.89 3.19 16.95
CA VAL A 182 2.72 2.72 15.85
C VAL A 182 2.12 1.42 15.36
N GLN A 183 1.69 1.40 14.11
CA GLN A 183 1.17 0.20 13.48
C GLN A 183 2.23 -0.48 12.64
N THR A 184 2.32 -1.79 12.73
CA THR A 184 3.26 -2.59 11.95
C THR A 184 2.49 -3.59 11.11
N CYS A 185 2.46 -3.36 9.81
CA CYS A 185 1.81 -4.21 8.83
C CYS A 185 2.82 -5.12 8.13
N ILE A 186 2.37 -6.26 7.71
CA ILE A 186 3.18 -7.26 7.01
C ILE A 186 2.60 -7.45 5.62
N MET A 187 3.48 -7.57 4.63
CA MET A 187 3.17 -8.09 3.29
C MET A 187 3.86 -9.44 3.18
N GLN A 188 3.10 -10.50 2.95
CA GLN A 188 3.61 -11.87 2.95
C GLN A 188 3.35 -12.53 1.60
N LEU A 189 4.44 -12.98 0.96
CA LEU A 189 4.46 -13.58 -0.35
C LEU A 189 4.86 -15.05 -0.21
N GLU A 190 4.10 -15.95 -0.82
CA GLU A 190 4.29 -17.39 -0.71
C GLU A 190 4.01 -18.08 -2.05
N SER A 191 4.48 -19.32 -2.19
CA SER A 191 4.01 -20.23 -3.23
C SER A 191 2.75 -20.94 -2.76
N PHE A 192 1.78 -21.09 -3.64
CA PHE A 192 0.55 -21.82 -3.35
C PHE A 192 0.72 -23.34 -3.48
N GLY A 193 1.34 -23.80 -4.56
CA GLY A 193 1.40 -25.22 -4.90
C GLY A 193 2.77 -25.88 -4.82
N TYR A 194 3.86 -25.08 -4.83
CA TYR A 194 5.20 -25.62 -4.79
C TYR A 194 5.78 -25.67 -3.38
N THR A 195 6.49 -26.75 -3.09
CA THR A 195 7.29 -26.88 -1.86
C THR A 195 8.67 -26.27 -2.04
N MET A 196 9.42 -26.09 -0.95
CA MET A 196 10.80 -25.60 -0.99
C MET A 196 11.77 -26.52 -1.78
N ASN A 197 11.38 -27.78 -2.03
CA ASN A 197 12.14 -28.69 -2.88
C ASN A 197 11.99 -28.36 -4.36
N ASP A 198 10.96 -27.59 -4.73
CA ASP A 198 10.64 -27.25 -6.10
C ASP A 198 10.85 -25.77 -6.41
N LEU A 199 10.55 -24.87 -5.45
CA LEU A 199 10.57 -23.44 -5.64
C LEU A 199 11.02 -22.73 -4.36
N ILE A 200 11.96 -21.81 -4.47
CA ILE A 200 12.48 -21.01 -3.38
C ILE A 200 12.36 -19.54 -3.77
N PHE A 201 11.68 -18.74 -2.93
CA PHE A 201 11.68 -17.29 -3.05
C PHE A 201 12.79 -16.68 -2.21
N GLU A 202 13.50 -15.77 -2.80
CA GLU A 202 14.58 -15.01 -2.17
C GLU A 202 14.41 -13.53 -2.50
N TRP A 203 14.85 -12.66 -1.58
CA TRP A 203 14.93 -11.25 -1.87
C TRP A 203 16.15 -10.95 -2.73
N GLN A 204 16.01 -10.03 -3.66
CA GLN A 204 17.13 -9.52 -4.43
C GLN A 204 18.17 -8.89 -3.47
N GLU A 205 19.45 -9.20 -3.66
CA GLU A 205 20.52 -8.74 -2.76
C GLU A 205 20.65 -7.21 -2.71
N ASN A 206 20.47 -6.54 -3.86
CA ASN A 206 20.58 -5.09 -3.97
C ASN A 206 19.19 -4.45 -4.09
N GLY A 207 18.72 -3.79 -3.02
CA GLY A 207 17.46 -3.06 -2.99
C GLY A 207 16.24 -3.96 -3.15
N PRO A 208 16.03 -4.94 -2.25
CA PRO A 208 14.89 -5.88 -2.34
C PRO A 208 13.56 -5.18 -2.28
N VAL A 209 13.48 -4.09 -1.52
CA VAL A 209 12.29 -3.23 -1.42
C VAL A 209 12.71 -1.79 -1.61
N GLN A 210 12.07 -1.10 -2.50
CA GLN A 210 12.30 0.30 -2.82
C GLN A 210 10.99 1.06 -2.65
N VAL A 211 11.09 2.31 -2.22
CA VAL A 211 9.94 3.19 -2.02
C VAL A 211 10.06 4.39 -2.96
N ALA A 212 8.95 4.83 -3.53
CA ALA A 212 8.95 6.02 -4.39
C ALA A 212 9.35 7.27 -3.62
N ASP A 213 10.19 8.10 -4.22
CA ASP A 213 10.61 9.36 -3.64
C ASP A 213 9.40 10.27 -3.35
N GLY A 214 9.42 10.93 -2.19
CA GLY A 214 8.35 11.84 -1.79
C GLY A 214 7.02 11.18 -1.44
N LEU A 215 7.01 9.87 -1.15
CA LEU A 215 5.83 9.15 -0.74
C LEU A 215 5.28 9.72 0.57
N THR A 216 4.05 10.23 0.52
CA THR A 216 3.36 10.81 1.68
C THR A 216 2.07 10.06 1.95
N LEU A 217 1.80 9.79 3.23
CA LEU A 217 0.52 9.25 3.68
C LEU A 217 -0.30 10.38 4.33
N PRO A 218 -1.63 10.41 4.16
CA PRO A 218 -2.45 11.50 4.69
C PRO A 218 -2.38 11.65 6.21
N GLN A 219 -2.42 10.56 6.96
CA GLN A 219 -2.50 10.53 8.42
C GLN A 219 -1.30 9.87 9.09
N PHE A 220 -0.43 9.23 8.31
CA PHE A 220 0.69 8.46 8.80
C PHE A 220 2.00 8.98 8.23
N ILE A 221 3.06 8.73 8.94
CA ILE A 221 4.43 8.90 8.47
C ILE A 221 5.02 7.50 8.34
N LEU A 222 5.51 7.17 7.16
CA LEU A 222 6.30 5.96 6.98
C LEU A 222 7.64 6.19 7.71
N LYS A 223 7.95 5.30 8.63
CA LYS A 223 9.25 5.30 9.25
C LYS A 223 10.29 4.90 8.20
N ASP A 224 11.51 5.39 8.33
CA ASP A 224 12.60 5.28 7.35
C ASP A 224 12.67 3.90 6.66
N GLU A 225 13.18 3.87 5.42
CA GLU A 225 13.45 2.64 4.66
C GLU A 225 14.29 1.61 5.44
N SER A 226 15.11 2.08 6.39
CA SER A 226 15.86 1.23 7.33
C SER A 226 14.99 0.32 8.20
N ASP A 227 13.70 0.63 8.36
CA ASP A 227 12.74 -0.18 9.13
C ASP A 227 11.97 -1.19 8.29
N LEU A 228 12.16 -1.20 6.97
CA LEU A 228 11.66 -2.25 6.10
C LEU A 228 12.44 -3.53 6.37
N ARG A 229 11.88 -4.36 7.24
CA ARG A 229 12.47 -5.66 7.54
C ARG A 229 11.92 -6.72 6.60
N TYR A 230 12.79 -7.35 5.87
CA TYR A 230 12.47 -8.49 5.02
C TYR A 230 13.00 -9.78 5.67
N CYS A 231 12.16 -10.80 5.68
CA CYS A 231 12.47 -12.09 6.25
C CYS A 231 12.10 -13.20 5.28
N THR A 232 12.89 -14.23 5.24
CA THR A 232 12.52 -15.51 4.63
C THR A 232 12.12 -16.46 5.75
N LYS A 233 10.98 -17.10 5.62
CA LYS A 233 10.47 -18.09 6.58
C LYS A 233 10.22 -19.40 5.85
N HIS A 234 10.54 -20.49 6.54
CA HIS A 234 10.18 -21.82 6.12
C HIS A 234 9.16 -22.36 7.12
N TYR A 235 8.03 -22.86 6.66
CA TYR A 235 7.02 -23.47 7.52
C TYR A 235 6.44 -24.73 6.90
N ASN A 236 5.98 -25.63 7.77
CA ASN A 236 5.41 -26.90 7.38
C ASN A 236 3.89 -26.79 7.32
N THR A 237 3.30 -27.22 6.23
CA THR A 237 1.85 -27.41 6.11
C THR A 237 1.54 -28.90 6.08
N GLY A 238 1.01 -29.45 7.18
CA GLY A 238 0.48 -30.80 7.23
C GLY A 238 1.05 -31.72 8.31
N ASN A 239 0.25 -32.70 8.72
CA ASN A 239 0.48 -33.57 9.89
C ASN A 239 1.37 -34.80 9.64
N THR A 240 1.75 -35.13 8.40
CA THR A 240 2.48 -36.40 8.15
C THR A 240 3.58 -36.34 7.09
N HIS A 241 3.68 -35.30 6.29
CA HIS A 241 4.80 -35.07 5.38
C HIS A 241 5.19 -33.61 5.43
N THR A 242 6.48 -33.36 5.65
CA THR A 242 7.08 -32.03 5.75
C THR A 242 7.02 -31.28 4.42
N HIS A 243 5.86 -30.76 4.07
CA HIS A 243 5.75 -29.79 2.99
C HIS A 243 6.15 -28.43 3.54
N THR A 244 7.41 -28.11 3.41
CA THR A 244 7.95 -26.79 3.76
C THR A 244 7.77 -25.86 2.58
N HIS A 245 7.17 -24.69 2.81
CA HIS A 245 7.04 -23.62 1.82
C HIS A 245 8.00 -22.50 2.18
N THR A 246 8.49 -21.80 1.15
CA THR A 246 9.29 -20.60 1.32
C THR A 246 8.37 -19.40 1.27
N ALA A 247 8.38 -18.59 2.32
CA ALA A 247 7.68 -17.32 2.39
C ALA A 247 8.68 -16.18 2.53
N VAL A 248 8.51 -15.14 1.76
CA VAL A 248 9.22 -13.87 1.93
C VAL A 248 8.27 -12.82 2.43
N SER A 249 8.68 -12.02 3.38
CA SER A 249 7.80 -11.02 4.00
C SER A 249 8.50 -9.68 4.17
N ILE A 250 7.71 -8.62 4.05
CA ILE A 250 8.09 -7.23 4.32
C ILE A 250 7.30 -6.78 5.54
N ARG A 251 7.99 -6.13 6.49
CA ARG A 251 7.36 -5.46 7.63
C ARG A 251 7.45 -3.95 7.43
N ILE A 252 6.31 -3.28 7.45
CA ILE A 252 6.18 -1.85 7.23
C ILE A 252 5.61 -1.23 8.50
N SER A 253 6.29 -0.21 9.06
CA SER A 253 5.84 0.48 10.27
C SER A 253 5.31 1.87 9.92
N PHE A 254 4.13 2.19 10.45
CA PHE A 254 3.45 3.46 10.27
C PHE A 254 3.28 4.16 11.61
N HIS A 255 3.62 5.46 11.67
CA HIS A 255 3.36 6.33 12.81
C HIS A 255 2.25 7.30 12.48
N HIS A 256 1.32 7.51 13.41
CA HIS A 256 0.38 8.64 13.30
C HIS A 256 1.15 9.95 13.32
N SER A 257 0.85 10.84 12.35
CA SER A 257 1.44 12.17 12.30
C SER A 257 0.71 13.10 13.27
N PRO A 258 1.35 13.61 14.33
CA PRO A 258 0.72 14.56 15.25
C PRO A 258 0.29 15.85 14.55
N ASP A 259 1.03 16.27 13.51
CA ASP A 259 0.77 17.50 12.76
C ASP A 259 -0.34 17.36 11.71
N LYS A 260 -0.67 16.13 11.33
CA LYS A 260 -1.71 15.83 10.32
C LYS A 260 -2.96 15.23 10.94
N ALA A 261 -3.03 15.14 12.28
CA ALA A 261 -4.29 14.81 12.94
C ALA A 261 -5.31 15.87 12.51
N PRO A 262 -6.40 15.50 11.83
CA PRO A 262 -7.34 16.49 11.32
C PRO A 262 -7.89 17.27 12.50
N ALA A 263 -7.80 18.59 12.45
CA ALA A 263 -8.50 19.49 13.39
C ALA A 263 -10.02 19.21 13.39
N SER A 264 -10.51 18.47 12.41
CA SER A 264 -11.86 17.93 12.28
C SER A 264 -12.16 16.76 13.24
N THR A 265 -11.21 16.22 14.00
CA THR A 265 -11.53 15.17 15.01
C THR A 265 -12.47 15.66 16.08
N LEU A 266 -12.61 16.98 16.26
CA LEU A 266 -13.64 17.55 17.16
C LEU A 266 -15.02 17.67 16.46
N GLU A 267 -15.05 17.88 15.14
CA GLU A 267 -16.31 17.98 14.38
C GLU A 267 -16.86 16.61 13.94
N THR A 268 -16.00 15.65 13.67
CA THR A 268 -16.41 14.29 13.30
C THR A 268 -16.63 13.37 14.50
N ALA A 269 -16.47 13.84 15.74
CA ALA A 269 -16.87 13.08 16.94
C ALA A 269 -18.38 12.78 16.98
N GLY A 270 -19.18 13.45 16.12
CA GLY A 270 -20.61 13.17 15.94
C GLY A 270 -20.93 12.14 14.86
N GLU A 271 -20.03 11.90 13.91
CA GLU A 271 -20.25 10.99 12.78
C GLU A 271 -19.13 9.93 12.62
N ALA A 272 -18.11 9.94 13.48
CA ALA A 272 -17.16 8.86 13.50
C ALA A 272 -17.90 7.56 13.83
N GLU A 273 -18.15 6.74 12.81
CA GLU A 273 -18.42 5.32 12.98
C GLU A 273 -17.40 4.82 14.00
N GLN A 274 -17.89 4.60 15.22
CA GLN A 274 -17.06 4.15 16.33
C GLN A 274 -16.33 2.91 15.86
N HIS A 275 -15.00 3.02 15.77
CA HIS A 275 -14.14 1.88 15.54
C HIS A 275 -14.55 0.79 16.53
N LYS A 276 -15.29 -0.21 16.04
CA LYS A 276 -15.88 -1.28 16.85
C LYS A 276 -14.80 -2.25 17.32
N VAL A 277 -13.88 -1.78 18.14
CA VAL A 277 -12.97 -2.65 18.89
C VAL A 277 -13.52 -2.88 20.28
N SER A 278 -13.35 -4.08 20.81
CA SER A 278 -13.88 -4.51 22.11
C SER A 278 -13.12 -3.97 23.33
N TYR A 279 -12.15 -3.10 23.14
CA TYR A 279 -11.32 -2.51 24.19
C TYR A 279 -11.31 -0.98 24.13
N VAL A 280 -11.06 -0.36 25.28
CA VAL A 280 -11.02 1.10 25.44
C VAL A 280 -9.72 1.65 24.87
N LYS A 281 -9.81 2.67 24.04
CA LYS A 281 -8.67 3.41 23.47
C LYS A 281 -8.31 4.62 24.32
N ALA A 282 -7.10 5.14 24.19
CA ALA A 282 -6.67 6.35 24.89
C ALA A 282 -7.55 7.56 24.57
N ILE A 283 -7.97 7.68 23.29
CA ILE A 283 -8.89 8.76 22.87
C ILE A 283 -10.26 8.66 23.53
N ASP A 284 -10.78 7.47 23.80
CA ASP A 284 -12.09 7.28 24.45
C ASP A 284 -12.04 7.80 25.89
N ILE A 285 -10.93 7.56 26.59
CA ILE A 285 -10.71 8.09 27.94
C ILE A 285 -10.62 9.61 27.91
N TRP A 286 -9.87 10.18 26.97
CA TRP A 286 -9.77 11.63 26.81
C TRP A 286 -11.14 12.26 26.54
N MET A 287 -11.92 11.71 25.61
CA MET A 287 -13.27 12.19 25.31
C MET A 287 -14.20 12.10 26.51
N ALA A 288 -14.14 11.00 27.27
CA ALA A 288 -14.93 10.85 28.51
C ALA A 288 -14.58 11.93 29.55
N VAL A 289 -13.29 12.23 29.72
CA VAL A 289 -12.83 13.29 30.64
C VAL A 289 -13.32 14.66 30.16
N CYS A 290 -13.22 14.99 28.88
CA CYS A 290 -13.74 16.23 28.31
C CYS A 290 -15.26 16.38 28.54
N LEU A 291 -16.03 15.30 28.32
CA LEU A 291 -17.46 15.29 28.57
C LEU A 291 -17.78 15.51 30.06
N LEU A 292 -17.01 14.89 30.96
CA LEU A 292 -17.19 15.11 32.41
C LEU A 292 -16.97 16.57 32.78
N PHE A 293 -16.01 17.28 32.21
CA PHE A 293 -15.82 18.72 32.43
C PHE A 293 -17.01 19.53 31.94
N VAL A 294 -17.53 19.25 30.75
CA VAL A 294 -18.71 19.93 30.21
C VAL A 294 -19.95 19.69 31.12
N PHE A 295 -20.17 18.42 31.49
CA PHE A 295 -21.28 18.07 32.39
C PHE A 295 -21.14 18.75 33.77
N SER A 296 -19.94 18.79 34.36
CA SER A 296 -19.71 19.45 35.62
C SER A 296 -20.01 20.95 35.56
N ALA A 297 -19.61 21.64 34.50
CA ALA A 297 -19.92 23.05 34.27
C ALA A 297 -21.43 23.30 34.11
N LEU A 298 -22.15 22.42 33.41
CA LEU A 298 -23.60 22.50 33.29
C LEU A 298 -24.30 22.26 34.61
N LEU A 299 -23.85 21.31 35.44
CA LEU A 299 -24.37 21.05 36.76
C LEU A 299 -24.12 22.23 37.71
N GLU A 300 -22.91 22.82 37.67
CA GLU A 300 -22.59 24.03 38.42
C GLU A 300 -23.53 25.18 38.05
N TYR A 301 -23.72 25.45 36.76
CA TYR A 301 -24.65 26.47 36.28
C TYR A 301 -26.07 26.20 36.74
N ALA A 302 -26.55 24.96 36.66
CA ALA A 302 -27.87 24.58 37.12
C ALA A 302 -28.03 24.77 38.64
N ALA A 303 -27.01 24.38 39.44
CA ALA A 303 -26.98 24.54 40.89
C ALA A 303 -27.02 26.00 41.29
N VAL A 304 -26.19 26.84 40.67
CA VAL A 304 -26.16 28.29 40.92
C VAL A 304 -27.52 28.92 40.60
N ASN A 305 -28.13 28.57 39.48
CA ASN A 305 -29.45 29.05 39.11
C ASN A 305 -30.53 28.59 40.09
N PHE A 306 -30.46 27.35 40.54
CA PHE A 306 -31.40 26.80 41.53
C PHE A 306 -31.28 27.56 42.88
N VAL A 307 -30.05 27.71 43.39
CA VAL A 307 -29.79 28.45 44.64
C VAL A 307 -30.20 29.91 44.51
N SER A 308 -29.91 30.57 43.37
CA SER A 308 -30.36 31.94 43.11
C SER A 308 -31.89 32.08 43.12
N ARG A 309 -32.61 31.12 42.57
CA ARG A 309 -34.10 31.11 42.60
C ARG A 309 -34.59 30.91 44.01
N GLN A 310 -34.07 29.94 44.75
CA GLN A 310 -34.43 29.70 46.13
C GLN A 310 -34.18 30.94 47.01
N HIS A 311 -33.02 31.59 46.81
CA HIS A 311 -32.71 32.82 47.55
C HIS A 311 -33.69 33.96 47.22
N LYS A 312 -34.07 34.13 45.94
CA LYS A 312 -35.11 35.12 45.56
C LYS A 312 -36.47 34.82 46.18
N GLU A 313 -36.86 33.56 46.23
CA GLU A 313 -38.11 33.14 46.91
C GLU A 313 -38.04 33.42 48.40
N LEU A 314 -36.94 33.09 49.07
CA LEU A 314 -36.73 33.42 50.51
C LEU A 314 -36.78 34.92 50.76
N LEU A 315 -36.22 35.76 49.90
CA LEU A 315 -36.28 37.21 49.98
C LEU A 315 -37.75 37.72 49.80
N ARG A 316 -38.51 37.10 48.88
CA ARG A 316 -39.92 37.40 48.66
C ARG A 316 -40.74 37.07 49.94
N PHE A 317 -40.54 35.89 50.56
CA PHE A 317 -41.15 35.48 51.77
C PHE A 317 -40.78 36.40 52.92
N ARG A 318 -39.54 36.85 53.09
CA ARG A 318 -39.08 37.81 54.09
C ARG A 318 -39.74 39.17 53.88
N ARG A 319 -39.88 39.67 52.66
CA ARG A 319 -40.55 40.92 52.31
C ARG A 319 -42.08 40.84 52.68
N HIS A 320 -42.70 39.73 52.28
CA HIS A 320 -44.15 39.52 52.60
C HIS A 320 -44.39 39.44 54.09
N ASN A 321 -43.50 38.80 54.81
CA ASN A 321 -43.62 38.70 56.31
C ASN A 321 -43.33 40.05 57.01
N LYS A 322 -42.37 40.88 56.42
CA LYS A 322 -42.19 42.26 56.92
C LYS A 322 -43.44 43.13 56.68
N ASN A 323 -44.05 43.03 55.49
CA ASN A 323 -45.34 43.78 55.26
C ASN A 323 -46.47 43.30 56.15
N LYS A 324 -46.61 42.00 56.43
CA LYS A 324 -47.59 41.49 57.39
C LYS A 324 -47.32 41.98 58.80
N ARG A 325 -46.06 42.08 59.23
CA ARG A 325 -45.68 42.62 60.55
C ARG A 325 -45.98 44.13 60.65
N ASN A 326 -45.75 44.88 59.57
CA ASN A 326 -46.07 46.29 59.52
C ASN A 326 -47.58 46.56 59.49
N LEU A 327 -48.43 45.65 58.99
CA LEU A 327 -49.88 45.75 59.08
C LEU A 327 -50.39 45.40 60.45
N ASN A 328 -49.72 44.54 61.25
CA ASN A 328 -50.08 44.13 62.60
C ASN A 328 -49.42 45.04 63.64
N SER A 329 -48.57 46.00 63.25
CA SER A 329 -47.86 46.90 64.17
C SER A 329 -48.64 48.20 64.48
N PHE A 330 -49.97 48.25 64.18
CA PHE A 330 -50.87 49.27 64.69
C PHE A 330 -51.57 48.85 66.01
N ALA A 331 -51.02 47.82 66.69
CA ALA A 331 -51.49 47.47 68.02
C ALA A 331 -50.33 47.07 68.94
N SER A 332 -49.88 48.05 69.75
CA SER A 332 -49.12 47.95 70.99
C SER A 332 -47.64 47.60 71.03
N PRO A 333 -46.93 48.16 72.00
CA PRO A 333 -45.48 48.24 72.01
C PRO A 333 -44.86 47.19 72.94
N PHE A 334 -43.59 46.95 72.75
CA PHE A 334 -42.56 46.60 73.70
C PHE A 334 -41.55 45.54 73.22
N LEU A 335 -40.34 45.98 73.37
CA LEU A 335 -39.05 45.28 73.59
C LEU A 335 -38.17 44.92 72.42
N CYS A 336 -37.05 45.63 72.46
CA CYS A 336 -35.77 45.37 71.76
C CYS A 336 -35.18 44.00 72.10
N PHE A 337 -34.53 43.36 71.12
CA PHE A 337 -33.18 42.86 71.38
C PHE A 337 -32.37 42.77 70.03
N ASP A 338 -31.20 43.19 70.16
CA ASP A 338 -30.08 43.40 69.20
C ASP A 338 -29.59 42.10 68.55
N SER A 339 -29.24 42.12 67.27
CA SER A 339 -28.10 41.44 66.73
C SER A 339 -27.88 41.85 65.26
N GLN A 340 -26.93 42.72 65.08
CA GLN A 340 -26.33 43.06 63.78
C GLN A 340 -25.62 41.82 63.12
N ILE A 341 -25.97 41.48 61.93
CA ILE A 341 -25.08 40.80 60.99
C ILE A 341 -25.12 41.61 59.72
N ILE A 342 -24.05 42.34 59.53
CA ILE A 342 -23.69 43.06 58.30
C ILE A 342 -23.22 42.00 57.27
N CYS A 343 -23.93 41.89 56.17
CA CYS A 343 -23.43 41.25 54.96
C CYS A 343 -23.31 42.32 53.89
N ASP A 344 -22.10 42.76 53.65
CA ASP A 344 -21.74 43.60 52.50
C ASP A 344 -21.98 42.84 51.19
N PRO A 345 -22.56 43.49 50.18
CA PRO A 345 -22.68 42.90 48.85
C PRO A 345 -21.35 42.97 48.14
N LEU A 346 -20.80 41.78 47.71
CA LEU A 346 -19.68 41.68 46.80
C LEU A 346 -19.99 42.40 45.47
N PRO A 347 -19.09 43.20 44.94
CA PRO A 347 -19.28 43.89 43.67
C PRO A 347 -19.29 42.91 42.49
N LEU A 348 -20.29 43.07 41.64
CA LEU A 348 -20.41 42.37 40.37
C LEU A 348 -19.24 42.81 39.43
N PRO A 349 -18.61 41.89 38.69
CA PRO A 349 -17.65 42.27 37.65
C PRO A 349 -18.35 43.08 36.55
N PRO A 350 -17.66 44.04 35.93
CA PRO A 350 -18.25 44.90 34.91
C PRO A 350 -18.60 44.09 33.64
N LEU A 351 -19.79 44.37 33.11
CA LEU A 351 -20.26 43.89 31.82
C LEU A 351 -19.30 44.33 30.71
N ALA A 352 -18.88 43.39 29.91
CA ALA A 352 -18.08 43.65 28.70
C ALA A 352 -18.85 44.59 27.75
N PRO A 353 -18.14 45.50 27.04
CA PRO A 353 -18.77 46.44 26.12
C PRO A 353 -19.34 45.72 24.90
N PRO A 354 -20.44 46.26 24.31
CA PRO A 354 -21.03 45.66 23.10
C PRO A 354 -20.10 45.78 21.89
N LEU A 355 -20.04 44.70 21.13
CA LEU A 355 -19.30 44.62 19.87
C LEU A 355 -19.87 45.64 18.84
N PRO A 356 -19.00 46.29 18.03
CA PRO A 356 -19.44 47.23 17.02
C PRO A 356 -20.15 46.48 15.85
N PRO A 357 -21.10 47.17 15.16
CA PRO A 357 -21.88 46.56 14.09
C PRO A 357 -21.01 46.24 12.85
N ARG A 358 -21.20 45.05 12.32
CA ARG A 358 -20.61 44.59 11.06
C ARG A 358 -21.12 45.44 9.93
N LEU A 359 -20.25 46.21 9.29
CA LEU A 359 -20.49 46.91 8.06
C LEU A 359 -20.66 45.91 6.92
N SER A 360 -21.86 45.83 6.39
CA SER A 360 -22.21 45.15 5.16
C SER A 360 -21.64 45.94 3.97
N ASN A 361 -20.60 45.43 3.36
CA ASN A 361 -20.08 45.98 2.12
C ASN A 361 -20.75 45.26 0.93
N ARG A 362 -21.86 45.81 0.52
CA ARG A 362 -22.52 45.55 -0.77
C ARG A 362 -21.87 46.47 -1.82
N LYS A 363 -21.04 45.96 -2.67
CA LYS A 363 -20.72 46.59 -3.95
C LYS A 363 -20.96 45.58 -5.06
N GLY A 364 -21.99 45.87 -5.81
CA GLY A 364 -22.22 45.35 -7.12
C GLY A 364 -21.24 45.98 -8.13
N GLY A 365 -20.97 45.24 -9.18
CA GLY A 365 -20.16 45.63 -10.30
C GLY A 365 -20.35 44.62 -11.44
N HIS A 366 -21.28 44.98 -12.33
CA HIS A 366 -21.40 44.44 -13.68
C HIS A 366 -20.11 44.63 -14.50
N MET A 367 -19.74 43.61 -15.35
CA MET A 367 -19.27 43.73 -16.76
C MET A 367 -18.86 42.33 -17.22
N ARG A 368 -19.53 41.71 -18.15
CA ARG A 368 -19.51 41.72 -19.61
C ARG A 368 -18.18 41.34 -20.24
N ALA A 369 -18.23 40.13 -20.83
CA ALA A 369 -17.79 39.70 -22.18
C ALA A 369 -16.35 40.01 -22.64
N GLY A 370 -15.74 38.92 -23.12
CA GLY A 370 -14.54 38.81 -23.92
C GLY A 370 -14.16 37.35 -24.02
#